data_af95ab80d8e1106b90fe476b50c65975
#
_entry.id   af95ab80d8e1106b90fe476b50c65975
#
_cell.length_a   1.000
_cell.length_b   1.000
_cell.length_c   1.000
_cell.angle_alpha   90.00
_cell.angle_beta   90.00
_cell.angle_gamma   90.00
#
_symmetry.space_group_name_H-M   'P 1'
#
loop_
_entity.id
_entity.type
_entity.pdbx_description
1 polymer ?
#
loop_
_entity_poly.entity_id
_entity_poly.type
_entity_poly.pdbx_seq_one_letter_code
_entity_poly.pdbx_strand_id
1 'polypeptide(L)'
;MFRILALALVSLCLVSAPASAKVDLSGKTITWVIPFKEGGGTSRFARFIQPFLTKYLPGNPDIQIMHIPGGGAIKGSNYFQENAKPDGTFMFGCSTSVIVNVATGNPLVKYNLSEYRPVALLPQNTHWFTRSDLADGPHDLSKLKERKLVLYALKTPASADLFHVWVFDKLGIKGAKPIPG
;
A
#
# COMPACT_ATOMS: atom_id res chain seq x y z
N MET A 1 -12.14 -57.55 21.36
CA MET A 1 -12.75 -56.24 21.60
C MET A 1 -11.78 -55.08 21.44
N PHE A 2 -10.59 -55.07 22.00
CA PHE A 2 -9.62 -53.96 21.90
C PHE A 2 -9.19 -53.58 20.47
N ARG A 3 -9.04 -54.54 19.56
CA ARG A 3 -8.62 -54.29 18.16
C ARG A 3 -9.70 -53.62 17.30
N ILE A 4 -10.95 -53.84 17.58
CA ILE A 4 -12.08 -53.22 16.85
C ILE A 4 -12.28 -51.81 17.33
N LEU A 5 -12.07 -51.53 18.61
CA LEU A 5 -12.13 -50.16 19.16
C LEU A 5 -11.01 -49.24 18.61
N ALA A 6 -9.79 -49.82 18.44
CA ALA A 6 -8.66 -49.08 17.87
C ALA A 6 -8.88 -48.69 16.38
N LEU A 7 -9.48 -49.59 15.59
CA LEU A 7 -9.83 -49.32 14.19
C LEU A 7 -10.94 -48.27 14.05
N ALA A 8 -11.91 -48.23 14.97
CA ALA A 8 -12.97 -47.24 14.99
C ALA A 8 -12.44 -45.83 15.35
N LEU A 9 -11.45 -45.72 16.26
CA LEU A 9 -10.81 -44.45 16.59
C LEU A 9 -9.96 -43.89 15.43
N VAL A 10 -9.26 -44.77 14.70
CA VAL A 10 -8.46 -44.31 13.52
C VAL A 10 -9.36 -43.84 12.37
N SER A 11 -10.54 -44.46 12.19
CA SER A 11 -11.51 -43.99 11.16
C SER A 11 -12.11 -42.61 11.47
N LEU A 12 -12.23 -42.23 12.74
CA LEU A 12 -12.81 -40.95 13.15
C LEU A 12 -11.85 -39.78 12.94
N CYS A 13 -10.53 -40.04 12.92
CA CYS A 13 -9.51 -39.03 12.67
C CYS A 13 -9.33 -38.67 11.18
N LEU A 14 -9.82 -39.48 10.26
CA LEU A 14 -9.65 -39.31 8.81
C LEU A 14 -10.72 -38.40 8.16
N VAL A 15 -11.73 -37.94 8.89
CA VAL A 15 -12.84 -37.16 8.34
C VAL A 15 -12.73 -35.65 8.65
N SER A 16 -11.63 -35.23 9.27
CA SER A 16 -11.37 -33.78 9.45
C SER A 16 -10.74 -33.17 8.18
N ALA A 17 -11.40 -33.27 7.04
CA ALA A 17 -11.09 -32.35 5.94
C ALA A 17 -11.39 -30.94 6.44
N PRO A 18 -10.44 -30.01 6.32
CA PRO A 18 -10.74 -28.60 6.64
C PRO A 18 -11.88 -28.16 5.72
N ALA A 19 -13.06 -27.97 6.28
CA ALA A 19 -14.16 -27.35 5.58
C ALA A 19 -13.68 -25.92 5.27
N SER A 20 -13.18 -25.71 4.05
CA SER A 20 -12.90 -24.38 3.55
C SER A 20 -14.26 -23.67 3.49
N ALA A 21 -14.57 -22.90 4.53
CA ALA A 21 -15.78 -22.12 4.57
C ALA A 21 -15.77 -21.20 3.34
N LYS A 22 -16.71 -21.43 2.43
CA LYS A 22 -16.87 -20.57 1.24
C LYS A 22 -17.19 -19.17 1.76
N VAL A 23 -16.28 -18.23 1.51
CA VAL A 23 -16.50 -16.83 1.89
C VAL A 23 -17.72 -16.33 1.11
N ASP A 24 -18.71 -15.82 1.83
CA ASP A 24 -19.87 -15.15 1.26
C ASP A 24 -19.98 -13.74 1.86
N LEU A 25 -19.92 -12.73 0.99
CA LEU A 25 -20.00 -11.32 1.34
C LEU A 25 -21.35 -10.71 0.95
N SER A 26 -22.37 -11.53 0.66
CA SER A 26 -23.71 -11.07 0.29
C SER A 26 -24.27 -10.14 1.36
N GLY A 27 -24.79 -8.98 0.92
CA GLY A 27 -25.35 -7.96 1.81
C GLY A 27 -24.33 -7.28 2.73
N LYS A 28 -23.03 -7.54 2.57
CA LYS A 28 -21.98 -6.85 3.30
C LYS A 28 -21.55 -5.58 2.58
N THR A 29 -21.15 -4.59 3.38
CA THR A 29 -20.44 -3.41 2.89
C THR A 29 -18.97 -3.51 3.29
N ILE A 30 -18.08 -3.38 2.32
CA ILE A 30 -16.64 -3.31 2.54
C ILE A 30 -16.22 -1.85 2.57
N THR A 31 -15.65 -1.40 3.69
CA THR A 31 -15.07 -0.06 3.81
C THR A 31 -13.63 -0.09 3.30
N TRP A 32 -13.35 0.64 2.23
CA TRP A 32 -12.00 0.77 1.68
C TRP A 32 -11.36 2.08 2.14
N VAL A 33 -10.53 2.01 3.17
CA VAL A 33 -9.84 3.18 3.73
C VAL A 33 -8.67 3.58 2.84
N ILE A 34 -8.67 4.83 2.37
CA ILE A 34 -7.61 5.45 1.58
C ILE A 34 -6.98 6.59 2.41
N PRO A 35 -5.70 6.50 2.82
CA PRO A 35 -5.07 7.49 3.69
C PRO A 35 -4.61 8.76 2.94
N PHE A 36 -5.23 9.07 1.82
CA PHE A 36 -4.91 10.20 0.95
C PHE A 36 -6.17 10.97 0.56
N LYS A 37 -5.95 12.21 0.09
CA LYS A 37 -7.04 13.06 -0.41
C LYS A 37 -7.76 12.42 -1.60
N GLU A 38 -9.04 12.70 -1.70
CA GLU A 38 -9.83 12.37 -2.87
C GLU A 38 -9.22 12.97 -4.14
N GLY A 39 -9.37 12.27 -5.28
CA GLY A 39 -8.81 12.70 -6.57
C GLY A 39 -7.31 12.42 -6.76
N GLY A 40 -6.58 12.02 -5.73
CA GLY A 40 -5.19 11.58 -5.84
C GLY A 40 -5.05 10.23 -6.55
N GLY A 41 -3.80 9.83 -6.87
CA GLY A 41 -3.52 8.60 -7.63
C GLY A 41 -4.13 7.35 -6.99
N THR A 42 -3.95 7.15 -5.69
CA THR A 42 -4.53 6.00 -4.96
C THR A 42 -6.07 6.03 -4.99
N SER A 43 -6.67 7.22 -4.87
CA SER A 43 -8.13 7.38 -4.95
C SER A 43 -8.67 7.02 -6.34
N ARG A 44 -8.00 7.50 -7.40
CA ARG A 44 -8.40 7.18 -8.79
C ARG A 44 -8.28 5.70 -9.08
N PHE A 45 -7.21 5.08 -8.62
CA PHE A 45 -7.01 3.65 -8.75
C PHE A 45 -8.10 2.87 -8.02
N ALA A 46 -8.41 3.23 -6.77
CA ALA A 46 -9.47 2.57 -6.00
C ALA A 46 -10.83 2.68 -6.71
N ARG A 47 -11.19 3.86 -7.20
CA ARG A 47 -12.43 4.06 -7.97
C ARG A 47 -12.47 3.27 -9.28
N PHE A 48 -11.33 3.11 -9.93
CA PHE A 48 -11.24 2.30 -11.15
C PHE A 48 -11.45 0.81 -10.87
N ILE A 49 -10.88 0.28 -9.79
CA ILE A 49 -10.95 -1.15 -9.45
C ILE A 49 -12.26 -1.52 -8.72
N GLN A 50 -12.85 -0.58 -7.97
CA GLN A 50 -14.05 -0.80 -7.15
C GLN A 50 -15.16 -1.60 -7.88
N PRO A 51 -15.62 -1.23 -9.09
CA PRO A 51 -16.70 -1.95 -9.76
C PRO A 51 -16.33 -3.40 -10.10
N PHE A 52 -15.06 -3.67 -10.38
CA PHE A 52 -14.58 -5.02 -10.63
C PHE A 52 -14.58 -5.85 -9.34
N LEU A 53 -14.13 -5.28 -8.22
CA LEU A 53 -14.19 -5.96 -6.93
C LEU A 53 -15.64 -6.26 -6.54
N THR A 54 -16.56 -5.30 -6.64
CA THR A 54 -17.99 -5.53 -6.41
C THR A 54 -18.53 -6.66 -7.28
N LYS A 55 -18.16 -6.71 -8.57
CA LYS A 55 -18.64 -7.72 -9.50
C LYS A 55 -18.08 -9.12 -9.24
N TYR A 56 -16.82 -9.24 -8.86
CA TYR A 56 -16.12 -10.53 -8.82
C TYR A 56 -15.88 -11.09 -7.41
N LEU A 57 -16.08 -10.31 -6.36
CA LEU A 57 -16.04 -10.84 -5.01
C LEU A 57 -17.29 -11.70 -4.71
N PRO A 58 -17.13 -12.82 -3.98
CA PRO A 58 -18.27 -13.68 -3.61
C PRO A 58 -19.34 -12.89 -2.88
N GLY A 59 -20.58 -12.97 -3.34
CA GLY A 59 -21.71 -12.27 -2.75
C GLY A 59 -21.91 -10.83 -3.25
N ASN A 60 -21.08 -10.35 -4.17
CA ASN A 60 -21.19 -9.01 -4.79
C ASN A 60 -21.35 -7.88 -3.75
N PRO A 61 -20.44 -7.74 -2.78
CA PRO A 61 -20.59 -6.77 -1.70
C PRO A 61 -20.57 -5.34 -2.22
N ASP A 62 -21.24 -4.43 -1.48
CA ASP A 62 -21.03 -3.01 -1.69
C ASP A 62 -19.63 -2.60 -1.21
N ILE A 63 -18.94 -1.70 -1.94
CA ILE A 63 -17.61 -1.21 -1.57
C ILE A 63 -17.66 0.31 -1.45
N GLN A 64 -17.41 0.80 -0.24
CA GLN A 64 -17.41 2.22 0.08
C GLN A 64 -15.98 2.72 0.29
N ILE A 65 -15.55 3.70 -0.51
CA ILE A 65 -14.25 4.31 -0.39
C ILE A 65 -14.30 5.44 0.62
N MET A 66 -13.50 5.33 1.68
CA MET A 66 -13.37 6.33 2.74
C MET A 66 -11.99 6.98 2.70
N HIS A 67 -11.93 8.30 2.51
CA HIS A 67 -10.69 9.05 2.47
C HIS A 67 -10.35 9.65 3.84
N ILE A 68 -9.19 9.29 4.41
CA ILE A 68 -8.71 9.81 5.70
C ILE A 68 -7.28 10.35 5.52
N PRO A 69 -7.11 11.51 4.90
CA PRO A 69 -5.81 12.11 4.65
C PRO A 69 -5.20 12.72 5.90
N GLY A 70 -3.86 12.82 5.92
CA GLY A 70 -3.09 13.54 6.94
C GLY A 70 -1.82 12.84 7.36
N GLY A 71 -0.80 13.65 7.72
CA GLY A 71 0.48 13.16 8.23
C GLY A 71 1.25 12.22 7.29
N GLY A 72 1.18 12.41 5.97
CA GLY A 72 1.85 11.49 5.05
C GLY A 72 1.29 10.07 5.10
N ALA A 73 -0.03 9.92 5.21
CA ALA A 73 -0.80 8.68 5.37
C ALA A 73 -0.95 8.17 6.82
N ILE A 74 -0.29 8.76 7.82
CA ILE A 74 -0.32 8.27 9.21
C ILE A 74 -1.74 8.25 9.77
N LYS A 75 -2.52 9.33 9.57
CA LYS A 75 -3.87 9.44 10.13
C LYS A 75 -4.77 8.29 9.66
N GLY A 76 -4.82 8.03 8.37
CA GLY A 76 -5.66 6.96 7.81
C GLY A 76 -5.15 5.57 8.17
N SER A 77 -3.82 5.39 8.28
CA SER A 77 -3.23 4.12 8.70
C SER A 77 -3.54 3.81 10.18
N ASN A 78 -3.42 4.79 11.06
CA ASN A 78 -3.80 4.64 12.47
C ASN A 78 -5.29 4.33 12.60
N TYR A 79 -6.14 5.06 11.86
CA TYR A 79 -7.58 4.79 11.85
C TYR A 79 -7.89 3.35 11.42
N PHE A 80 -7.25 2.86 10.36
CA PHE A 80 -7.44 1.49 9.90
C PHE A 80 -7.03 0.50 10.99
N GLN A 81 -5.86 0.67 11.63
CA GLN A 81 -5.40 -0.18 12.72
C GLN A 81 -6.38 -0.24 13.89
N GLU A 82 -6.97 0.90 14.24
CA GLU A 82 -7.86 1.02 15.39
C GLU A 82 -9.28 0.48 15.12
N ASN A 83 -9.76 0.53 13.87
CA ASN A 83 -11.17 0.30 13.54
C ASN A 83 -11.42 -0.92 12.66
N ALA A 84 -10.41 -1.44 11.95
CA ALA A 84 -10.59 -2.59 11.07
C ALA A 84 -10.87 -3.86 11.87
N LYS A 85 -11.93 -4.56 11.45
CA LYS A 85 -12.26 -5.87 12.01
C LYS A 85 -11.67 -6.96 11.13
N PRO A 86 -11.24 -8.11 11.69
CA PRO A 86 -10.67 -9.22 10.94
C PRO A 86 -11.74 -10.11 10.26
N ASP A 87 -12.83 -9.50 9.80
CA ASP A 87 -13.99 -10.17 9.19
C ASP A 87 -14.11 -9.94 7.67
N GLY A 88 -13.10 -9.30 7.07
CA GLY A 88 -13.08 -9.01 5.64
C GLY A 88 -13.90 -7.79 5.21
N THR A 89 -14.53 -7.05 6.15
CA THR A 89 -15.34 -5.87 5.83
C THR A 89 -14.52 -4.57 5.78
N PHE A 90 -13.21 -4.64 6.05
CA PHE A 90 -12.30 -3.51 5.92
C PHE A 90 -11.15 -3.83 4.97
N MET A 91 -10.87 -2.92 4.05
CA MET A 91 -9.69 -2.92 3.19
C MET A 91 -8.90 -1.63 3.37
N PHE A 92 -7.60 -1.70 3.14
CA PHE A 92 -6.71 -0.55 3.23
C PHE A 92 -5.94 -0.37 1.92
N GLY A 93 -6.07 0.78 1.31
CA GLY A 93 -5.34 1.15 0.10
C GLY A 93 -4.19 2.09 0.44
N CYS A 94 -2.98 1.59 0.44
CA CYS A 94 -1.82 2.37 0.81
C CYS A 94 -0.81 2.58 -0.34
N SER A 95 0.19 3.39 -0.06
CA SER A 95 1.38 3.56 -0.88
C SER A 95 2.63 3.38 -0.03
N THR A 96 3.80 3.48 -0.65
CA THR A 96 5.11 3.39 0.00
C THR A 96 5.25 4.30 1.23
N SER A 97 4.52 5.42 1.31
CA SER A 97 4.57 6.34 2.45
C SER A 97 4.25 5.66 3.80
N VAL A 98 3.35 4.68 3.78
CA VAL A 98 3.00 3.91 4.99
C VAL A 98 4.21 3.12 5.52
N ILE A 99 4.97 2.51 4.62
CA ILE A 99 6.18 1.76 4.95
C ILE A 99 7.30 2.71 5.40
N VAL A 100 7.49 3.81 4.68
CA VAL A 100 8.53 4.81 4.99
C VAL A 100 8.34 5.40 6.38
N ASN A 101 7.11 5.72 6.79
CA ASN A 101 6.84 6.23 8.13
C ASN A 101 7.27 5.25 9.23
N VAL A 102 7.07 3.94 9.03
CA VAL A 102 7.56 2.91 9.98
C VAL A 102 9.08 2.83 9.94
N ALA A 103 9.68 2.74 8.74
CA ALA A 103 11.13 2.59 8.56
C ALA A 103 11.93 3.77 9.11
N THR A 104 11.35 4.98 9.11
CA THR A 104 11.98 6.19 9.66
C THR A 104 11.69 6.41 11.15
N GLY A 105 10.98 5.49 11.81
CA GLY A 105 10.67 5.60 13.24
C GLY A 105 9.78 6.80 13.57
N ASN A 106 8.86 7.18 12.70
CA ASN A 106 8.01 8.34 12.93
C ASN A 106 7.14 8.14 14.20
N PRO A 107 7.26 9.00 15.24
CA PRO A 107 6.62 8.78 16.54
C PRO A 107 5.08 8.85 16.50
N LEU A 108 4.50 9.33 15.42
CA LEU A 108 3.04 9.40 15.24
C LEU A 108 2.44 8.09 14.70
N VAL A 109 3.28 7.12 14.30
CA VAL A 109 2.85 5.81 13.83
C VAL A 109 2.36 4.97 15.00
N LYS A 110 1.10 4.54 14.93
CA LYS A 110 0.45 3.64 15.89
C LYS A 110 0.00 2.33 15.26
N TYR A 111 0.24 2.12 13.97
CA TYR A 111 -0.11 0.91 13.25
C TYR A 111 1.08 -0.04 13.16
N ASN A 112 0.77 -1.34 13.06
CA ASN A 112 1.74 -2.41 12.96
C ASN A 112 1.54 -3.17 11.64
N LEU A 113 2.45 -3.00 10.69
CA LEU A 113 2.36 -3.63 9.38
C LEU A 113 2.44 -5.15 9.42
N SER A 114 3.01 -5.75 10.47
CA SER A 114 3.07 -7.21 10.61
C SER A 114 1.70 -7.86 10.84
N GLU A 115 0.72 -7.08 11.29
CA GLU A 115 -0.65 -7.52 11.50
C GLU A 115 -1.50 -7.43 10.21
N TYR A 116 -1.02 -6.71 9.20
CA TYR A 116 -1.73 -6.55 7.94
C TYR A 116 -1.61 -7.81 7.08
N ARG A 117 -2.67 -8.11 6.34
CA ARG A 117 -2.68 -9.19 5.35
C ARG A 117 -2.74 -8.58 3.95
N PRO A 118 -1.64 -8.60 3.19
CA PRO A 118 -1.65 -8.10 1.82
C PRO A 118 -2.53 -8.99 0.94
N VAL A 119 -3.48 -8.39 0.24
CA VAL A 119 -4.38 -9.08 -0.71
C VAL A 119 -3.98 -8.84 -2.15
N ALA A 120 -3.37 -7.68 -2.44
CA ALA A 120 -2.84 -7.36 -3.76
C ALA A 120 -1.68 -6.38 -3.63
N LEU A 121 -0.64 -6.62 -4.41
CA LEU A 121 0.51 -5.73 -4.56
C LEU A 121 0.64 -5.33 -6.02
N LEU A 122 0.69 -4.04 -6.26
CA LEU A 122 0.85 -3.49 -7.60
C LEU A 122 2.24 -2.86 -7.71
N PRO A 123 3.10 -3.37 -8.60
CA PRO A 123 4.38 -2.75 -8.82
C PRO A 123 4.18 -1.37 -9.45
N GLN A 124 4.88 -0.38 -8.92
CA GLN A 124 4.91 0.97 -9.48
C GLN A 124 6.33 1.33 -9.83
N ASN A 125 6.54 1.75 -11.06
CA ASN A 125 7.83 2.29 -11.48
C ASN A 125 7.87 3.78 -11.19
N THR A 126 9.03 4.25 -10.72
CA THR A 126 9.31 5.67 -10.56
C THR A 126 10.18 6.13 -11.73
N HIS A 127 9.72 7.13 -12.46
CA HIS A 127 10.46 7.77 -13.54
C HIS A 127 10.75 9.21 -13.18
N TRP A 128 11.95 9.66 -13.52
CA TRP A 128 12.31 11.06 -13.41
C TRP A 128 12.30 11.71 -14.78
N PHE A 129 11.72 12.86 -14.83
CA PHE A 129 11.69 13.68 -16.02
C PHE A 129 12.46 14.96 -15.74
N THR A 130 13.27 15.35 -16.69
CA THR A 130 13.95 16.64 -16.68
C THR A 130 13.60 17.41 -17.95
N ARG A 131 13.91 18.70 -17.98
CA ARG A 131 13.80 19.49 -19.18
C ARG A 131 14.78 18.94 -20.22
N SER A 132 14.40 18.99 -21.50
CA SER A 132 15.21 18.45 -22.60
C SER A 132 16.56 19.14 -22.76
N ASP A 133 16.68 20.41 -22.31
CA ASP A 133 17.94 21.15 -22.34
C ASP A 133 18.94 20.71 -21.23
N LEU A 134 18.51 19.86 -20.32
CA LEU A 134 19.31 19.36 -19.19
C LEU A 134 19.85 17.95 -19.38
N ALA A 135 19.52 17.30 -20.48
CA ALA A 135 20.01 15.97 -20.85
C ALA A 135 20.08 15.84 -22.37
N ASP A 136 21.13 15.24 -22.90
CA ASP A 136 21.29 15.02 -24.34
C ASP A 136 20.66 13.69 -24.81
N GLY A 137 20.14 12.92 -23.87
CA GLY A 137 19.44 11.65 -24.16
C GLY A 137 18.94 10.95 -22.91
N PRO A 138 18.22 9.82 -23.08
CA PRO A 138 17.85 8.98 -21.96
C PRO A 138 19.12 8.50 -21.24
N HIS A 139 19.12 8.60 -19.92
CA HIS A 139 20.22 8.20 -19.05
C HIS A 139 21.48 9.08 -19.07
N ASP A 140 21.50 10.17 -19.83
CA ASP A 140 22.60 11.13 -19.75
C ASP A 140 22.34 12.13 -18.62
N LEU A 141 23.19 12.10 -17.58
CA LEU A 141 23.11 12.97 -16.42
C LEU A 141 24.26 13.97 -16.34
N SER A 142 25.11 14.07 -17.37
CA SER A 142 26.32 14.91 -17.37
C SER A 142 25.98 16.37 -17.07
N LYS A 143 25.05 16.96 -17.81
CA LYS A 143 24.59 18.35 -17.62
C LYS A 143 23.96 18.62 -16.24
N LEU A 144 23.28 17.62 -15.66
CA LEU A 144 22.73 17.74 -14.31
C LEU A 144 23.80 17.74 -13.24
N LYS A 145 24.87 16.94 -13.41
CA LYS A 145 25.99 16.86 -12.48
C LYS A 145 26.81 18.17 -12.42
N GLU A 146 26.92 18.87 -13.53
CA GLU A 146 27.64 20.14 -13.64
C GLU A 146 26.86 21.33 -13.05
N ARG A 147 25.55 21.18 -12.83
CA ARG A 147 24.72 22.25 -12.30
C ARG A 147 24.98 22.51 -10.83
N LYS A 148 25.13 23.79 -10.49
CA LYS A 148 25.24 24.25 -9.08
C LYS A 148 23.92 24.08 -8.32
N LEU A 149 22.79 24.07 -9.00
CA LEU A 149 21.46 23.93 -8.41
C LEU A 149 20.53 23.15 -9.32
N VAL A 150 20.00 22.06 -8.79
CA VAL A 150 18.93 21.26 -9.39
C VAL A 150 17.78 21.19 -8.40
N LEU A 151 16.65 21.80 -8.72
CA LEU A 151 15.47 21.80 -7.87
C LEU A 151 14.57 20.63 -8.27
N TYR A 152 14.08 19.90 -7.29
CA TYR A 152 13.11 18.82 -7.51
C TYR A 152 12.01 18.85 -6.46
N ALA A 153 10.80 18.44 -6.84
CA ALA A 153 9.67 18.42 -5.93
C ALA A 153 9.81 17.28 -4.92
N LEU A 154 9.60 17.58 -3.64
CA LEU A 154 9.53 16.62 -2.56
C LEU A 154 8.19 16.79 -1.85
N LYS A 155 7.30 15.84 -2.02
CA LYS A 155 5.93 15.95 -1.51
C LYS A 155 5.88 16.01 0.02
N THR A 156 6.57 15.11 0.69
CA THR A 156 6.78 15.14 2.15
C THR A 156 8.06 14.37 2.50
N PRO A 157 8.75 14.69 3.60
CA PRO A 157 9.88 13.89 4.08
C PRO A 157 9.53 12.42 4.40
N ALA A 158 8.24 12.12 4.55
CA ALA A 158 7.73 10.78 4.84
C ALA A 158 7.20 10.06 3.59
N SER A 159 7.50 10.56 2.39
CA SER A 159 7.06 9.93 1.14
C SER A 159 8.15 9.06 0.52
N ALA A 160 7.76 8.28 -0.49
CA ALA A 160 8.71 7.57 -1.34
C ALA A 160 9.75 8.52 -2.00
N ASP A 161 9.48 9.83 -1.97
CA ASP A 161 10.35 10.87 -2.52
C ASP A 161 11.69 10.97 -1.76
N LEU A 162 11.81 10.46 -0.53
CA LEU A 162 13.11 10.30 0.15
C LEU A 162 14.09 9.47 -0.66
N PHE A 163 13.59 8.54 -1.46
CA PHE A 163 14.41 7.77 -2.37
C PHE A 163 15.12 8.67 -3.40
N HIS A 164 14.50 9.77 -3.81
CA HIS A 164 15.10 10.72 -4.75
C HIS A 164 16.34 11.39 -4.15
N VAL A 165 16.30 11.76 -2.88
CA VAL A 165 17.45 12.37 -2.17
C VAL A 165 18.64 11.42 -2.22
N TRP A 166 18.40 10.17 -1.84
CA TRP A 166 19.45 9.14 -1.83
C TRP A 166 19.99 8.85 -3.23
N VAL A 167 19.12 8.76 -4.23
CA VAL A 167 19.56 8.47 -5.61
C VAL A 167 20.36 9.62 -6.19
N PHE A 168 19.94 10.88 -5.99
CA PHE A 168 20.71 12.03 -6.47
C PHE A 168 22.10 12.10 -5.83
N ASP A 169 22.21 11.75 -4.54
CA ASP A 169 23.51 11.62 -3.88
C ASP A 169 24.37 10.53 -4.56
N LYS A 170 23.82 9.32 -4.77
CA LYS A 170 24.54 8.21 -5.41
C LYS A 170 24.89 8.48 -6.87
N LEU A 171 24.09 9.27 -7.58
CA LEU A 171 24.38 9.68 -8.96
C LEU A 171 25.39 10.85 -9.02
N GLY A 172 25.80 11.40 -7.88
CA GLY A 172 26.74 12.52 -7.83
C GLY A 172 26.16 13.86 -8.26
N ILE A 173 24.85 14.04 -8.18
CA ILE A 173 24.16 15.32 -8.48
C ILE A 173 24.19 16.20 -7.23
N LYS A 174 25.35 16.76 -6.92
CA LYS A 174 25.62 17.51 -5.69
C LYS A 174 24.76 18.77 -5.51
N GLY A 175 24.29 19.35 -6.61
CA GLY A 175 23.44 20.55 -6.60
C GLY A 175 21.97 20.27 -6.35
N ALA A 176 21.55 19.03 -6.15
CA ALA A 176 20.14 18.66 -5.97
C ALA A 176 19.59 19.16 -4.62
N LYS A 177 18.50 19.94 -4.69
CA LYS A 177 17.80 20.46 -3.50
C LYS A 177 16.30 20.19 -3.59
N PRO A 178 15.70 19.58 -2.56
CA PRO A 178 14.27 19.36 -2.51
C PRO A 178 13.50 20.67 -2.29
N ILE A 179 12.37 20.80 -2.97
CA ILE A 179 11.37 21.83 -2.70
C ILE A 179 10.16 21.12 -2.12
N PRO A 180 9.82 21.35 -0.84
CA PRO A 180 8.60 20.83 -0.24
C PRO A 180 7.36 21.41 -0.96
N GLY A 181 6.36 20.54 -1.27
CA GLY A 181 5.10 20.89 -1.92
C GLY A 181 3.89 20.46 -1.12
#